data_495999ac1b0a8e19f7744c43e91bef49
#
_entry.id   495999ac1b0a8e19f7744c43e91bef49
#
_cell.length_a   1.000
_cell.length_b   1.000
_cell.length_c   1.000
_cell.angle_alpha   90.00
_cell.angle_beta   90.00
_cell.angle_gamma   90.00
#
_symmetry.space_group_name_H-M   'P 1'
#
loop_
_entity.id
_entity.type
_entity.pdbx_description
1 polymer ?
#
loop_
_entity_poly.entity_id
_entity_poly.type
_entity_poly.pdbx_seq_one_letter_code
_entity_poly.pdbx_strand_id
1 'polypeptide(L)'
;MSGSRILLLEDDEDVAELLVLVLRGAGYMVDLAVNVAQADHRLAERDYELVVADWRLPDGDGIEIANRAAELGARTAILSGYALQMSPERSARHEIWMKPIRPTELIAAVERCLGKPRTPAAN
;
A
#
# COMPACT_ATOMS: atom_id res chain seq x y z
N MET A 1 -2.82 2.82 -21.84
CA MET A 1 -2.13 2.95 -20.59
C MET A 1 -3.04 2.79 -19.42
N SER A 2 -2.77 1.86 -18.63
CA SER A 2 -3.59 1.61 -17.45
C SER A 2 -3.31 2.67 -16.38
N GLY A 3 -4.16 2.71 -15.38
CA GLY A 3 -3.94 3.51 -14.20
C GLY A 3 -2.81 2.97 -13.35
N SER A 4 -2.57 3.66 -12.25
CA SER A 4 -1.53 3.26 -11.32
C SER A 4 -1.88 1.95 -10.63
N ARG A 5 -0.89 1.10 -10.47
CA ARG A 5 -1.07 -0.20 -9.81
C ARG A 5 -0.52 -0.15 -8.40
N ILE A 6 -1.36 -0.57 -7.47
CA ILE A 6 -1.05 -0.55 -6.04
C ILE A 6 -1.08 -1.98 -5.52
N LEU A 7 -0.08 -2.33 -4.69
CA LEU A 7 -0.13 -3.56 -3.91
C LEU A 7 -0.52 -3.20 -2.49
N LEU A 8 -1.60 -3.79 -2.01
CA LEU A 8 -2.06 -3.60 -0.63
C LEU A 8 -1.77 -4.88 0.15
N LEU A 9 -1.05 -4.75 1.24
CA LEU A 9 -0.71 -5.86 2.12
C LEU A 9 -1.44 -5.68 3.44
N GLU A 10 -2.50 -6.44 3.64
CA GLU A 10 -3.40 -6.31 4.78
C GLU A 10 -3.99 -7.66 5.13
N ASP A 11 -3.81 -8.12 6.38
CA ASP A 11 -4.29 -9.43 6.79
C ASP A 11 -5.71 -9.42 7.37
N ASP A 12 -6.23 -8.27 7.78
CA ASP A 12 -7.60 -8.18 8.25
C ASP A 12 -8.53 -8.14 7.05
N GLU A 13 -9.37 -9.15 6.94
CA GLU A 13 -10.23 -9.34 5.77
C GLU A 13 -11.17 -8.17 5.53
N ASP A 14 -11.81 -7.68 6.60
CA ASP A 14 -12.76 -6.59 6.46
C ASP A 14 -12.08 -5.28 6.09
N VAL A 15 -10.95 -5.00 6.71
CA VAL A 15 -10.17 -3.81 6.39
C VAL A 15 -9.67 -3.89 4.94
N ALA A 16 -9.12 -5.04 4.56
CA ALA A 16 -8.61 -5.23 3.20
C ALA A 16 -9.70 -5.00 2.16
N GLU A 17 -10.87 -5.57 2.38
CA GLU A 17 -11.99 -5.42 1.45
C GLU A 17 -12.39 -3.96 1.29
N LEU A 18 -12.49 -3.25 2.40
CA LEU A 18 -12.86 -1.84 2.37
C LEU A 18 -11.81 -1.02 1.61
N LEU A 19 -10.53 -1.21 1.93
CA LEU A 19 -9.47 -0.42 1.30
C LEU A 19 -9.38 -0.71 -0.19
N VAL A 20 -9.52 -1.96 -0.58
CA VAL A 20 -9.50 -2.34 -2.00
C VAL A 20 -10.66 -1.66 -2.72
N LEU A 21 -11.86 -1.71 -2.13
CA LEU A 21 -13.04 -1.11 -2.71
C LEU A 21 -12.85 0.39 -2.92
N VAL A 22 -12.33 1.06 -1.90
CA VAL A 22 -12.10 2.51 -1.94
C VAL A 22 -11.10 2.88 -3.04
N LEU A 23 -10.00 2.15 -3.11
CA LEU A 23 -8.94 2.46 -4.07
C LEU A 23 -9.38 2.14 -5.51
N ARG A 24 -10.04 1.02 -5.72
CA ARG A 24 -10.56 0.69 -7.05
C ARG A 24 -11.62 1.67 -7.49
N GLY A 25 -12.47 2.09 -6.54
CA GLY A 25 -13.48 3.10 -6.83
C GLY A 25 -12.89 4.43 -7.23
N ALA A 26 -11.68 4.73 -6.76
CA ALA A 26 -10.98 5.95 -7.13
C ALA A 26 -10.19 5.83 -8.44
N GLY A 27 -10.20 4.66 -9.07
CA GLY A 27 -9.58 4.49 -10.39
C GLY A 27 -8.24 3.81 -10.40
N TYR A 28 -7.78 3.31 -9.26
CA TYR A 28 -6.49 2.60 -9.18
C TYR A 28 -6.67 1.10 -9.45
N MET A 29 -5.61 0.48 -9.95
CA MET A 29 -5.55 -0.97 -10.06
C MET A 29 -4.94 -1.49 -8.76
N VAL A 30 -5.59 -2.44 -8.11
CA VAL A 30 -5.17 -2.90 -6.79
C VAL A 30 -5.07 -4.41 -6.76
N ASP A 31 -3.92 -4.92 -6.32
CA ASP A 31 -3.75 -6.31 -5.97
C ASP A 31 -3.63 -6.40 -4.45
N LEU A 32 -4.22 -7.44 -3.88
CA LEU A 32 -4.20 -7.66 -2.44
C LEU A 32 -3.29 -8.82 -2.10
N ALA A 33 -2.50 -8.65 -1.06
CA ALA A 33 -1.78 -9.74 -0.41
C ALA A 33 -2.17 -9.74 1.07
N VAL A 34 -2.34 -10.92 1.66
CA VAL A 34 -2.81 -11.03 3.03
C VAL A 34 -1.69 -11.42 4.01
N ASN A 35 -0.50 -11.68 3.48
CA ASN A 35 0.67 -11.98 4.30
C ASN A 35 1.94 -11.65 3.52
N VAL A 36 3.08 -11.75 4.21
CA VAL A 36 4.36 -11.39 3.61
C VAL A 36 4.69 -12.27 2.41
N ALA A 37 4.41 -13.57 2.52
CA ALA A 37 4.71 -14.51 1.43
C ALA A 37 3.97 -14.16 0.15
N GLN A 38 2.68 -13.81 0.27
CA GLN A 38 1.89 -13.40 -0.90
C GLN A 38 2.41 -12.10 -1.49
N ALA A 39 2.76 -11.14 -0.63
CA ALA A 39 3.27 -9.85 -1.10
C ALA A 39 4.58 -10.06 -1.86
N ASP A 40 5.45 -10.90 -1.34
CA ASP A 40 6.73 -11.21 -1.98
C ASP A 40 6.49 -11.82 -3.35
N HIS A 41 5.56 -12.75 -3.44
CA HIS A 41 5.20 -13.37 -4.70
C HIS A 41 4.67 -12.35 -5.71
N ARG A 42 3.82 -11.43 -5.25
CA ARG A 42 3.30 -10.37 -6.12
C ARG A 42 4.41 -9.47 -6.64
N LEU A 43 5.36 -9.11 -5.77
CA LEU A 43 6.47 -8.24 -6.18
C LEU A 43 7.37 -8.91 -7.21
N ALA A 44 7.45 -10.24 -7.18
CA ALA A 44 8.23 -10.98 -8.16
C ALA A 44 7.53 -11.06 -9.51
N GLU A 45 6.21 -10.92 -9.54
CA GLU A 45 5.42 -11.09 -10.76
C GLU A 45 5.22 -9.83 -11.56
N ARG A 46 5.17 -8.67 -10.91
CA ARG A 46 4.88 -7.43 -11.61
C ARG A 46 5.36 -6.22 -10.84
N ASP A 47 5.42 -5.09 -11.53
CA ASP A 47 5.80 -3.82 -10.96
C ASP A 47 4.59 -3.12 -10.35
N TYR A 48 4.84 -2.42 -9.25
CA TYR A 48 3.83 -1.59 -8.60
C TYR A 48 4.36 -0.18 -8.46
N GLU A 49 3.47 0.79 -8.56
CA GLU A 49 3.84 2.18 -8.34
C GLU A 49 3.81 2.54 -6.87
N LEU A 50 2.94 1.87 -6.10
CA LEU A 50 2.84 2.09 -4.67
C LEU A 50 2.58 0.76 -3.98
N VAL A 51 3.27 0.54 -2.87
CA VAL A 51 3.01 -0.59 -1.99
C VAL A 51 2.60 -0.03 -0.63
N VAL A 52 1.40 -0.39 -0.18
CA VAL A 52 0.87 0.00 1.12
C VAL A 52 0.82 -1.26 1.98
N ALA A 53 1.60 -1.31 3.02
CA ALA A 53 1.77 -2.51 3.82
C ALA A 53 1.45 -2.26 5.29
N ASP A 54 0.63 -3.16 5.86
CA ASP A 54 0.48 -3.23 7.30
C ASP A 54 1.83 -3.46 7.93
N TRP A 55 2.07 -2.87 9.09
CA TRP A 55 3.33 -3.09 9.79
C TRP A 55 3.43 -4.53 10.30
N ARG A 56 2.41 -4.99 11.02
CA ARG A 56 2.45 -6.31 11.66
C ARG A 56 1.56 -7.29 10.92
N LEU A 57 2.15 -8.42 10.55
CA LEU A 57 1.50 -9.44 9.76
C LEU A 57 1.74 -10.80 10.41
N PRO A 58 0.89 -11.80 10.10
CA PRO A 58 1.03 -13.11 10.73
C PRO A 58 2.38 -13.77 10.52
N ASP A 59 3.00 -13.56 9.37
CA ASP A 59 4.25 -14.22 9.00
C ASP A 59 5.43 -13.26 8.88
N GLY A 60 5.29 -12.03 9.40
CA GLY A 60 6.43 -11.12 9.36
C GLY A 60 6.06 -9.66 9.53
N ASP A 61 6.88 -8.83 8.96
CA ASP A 61 6.89 -7.39 9.17
C ASP A 61 6.74 -6.70 7.81
N GLY A 62 5.73 -5.85 7.70
CA GLY A 62 5.46 -5.14 6.45
C GLY A 62 6.58 -4.20 6.01
N ILE A 63 7.42 -3.76 6.95
CA ILE A 63 8.56 -2.91 6.60
C ILE A 63 9.52 -3.67 5.68
N GLU A 64 9.69 -4.97 5.89
CA GLU A 64 10.55 -5.77 5.02
C GLU A 64 10.04 -5.78 3.57
N ILE A 65 8.74 -5.91 3.41
CA ILE A 65 8.13 -5.86 2.08
C ILE A 65 8.28 -4.45 1.49
N ALA A 66 8.06 -3.42 2.30
CA ALA A 66 8.21 -2.05 1.83
C ALA A 66 9.66 -1.77 1.40
N ASN A 67 10.64 -2.27 2.14
CA ASN A 67 12.04 -2.11 1.76
C ASN A 67 12.32 -2.75 0.40
N ARG A 68 11.81 -3.97 0.20
CA ARG A 68 11.99 -4.67 -1.08
C ARG A 68 11.31 -3.93 -2.21
N ALA A 69 10.09 -3.44 -1.96
CA ALA A 69 9.36 -2.67 -2.96
C ALA A 69 10.11 -1.39 -3.33
N ALA A 70 10.67 -0.70 -2.33
CA ALA A 70 11.43 0.52 -2.59
C ALA A 70 12.65 0.23 -3.44
N GLU A 71 13.32 -0.89 -3.21
CA GLU A 71 14.46 -1.29 -4.04
C GLU A 71 14.05 -1.56 -5.48
N LEU A 72 12.81 -1.96 -5.69
CA LEU A 72 12.27 -2.19 -7.03
C LEU A 72 11.72 -0.92 -7.66
N GLY A 73 11.80 0.21 -6.97
CA GLY A 73 11.39 1.49 -7.52
C GLY A 73 9.99 1.96 -7.15
N ALA A 74 9.29 1.20 -6.32
CA ALA A 74 7.95 1.59 -5.90
C ALA A 74 8.00 2.63 -4.79
N ARG A 75 6.98 3.47 -4.73
CA ARG A 75 6.75 4.29 -3.55
C ARG A 75 6.12 3.40 -2.48
N THR A 76 6.32 3.74 -1.22
CA THR A 76 5.93 2.86 -0.13
C THR A 76 5.29 3.62 1.01
N ALA A 77 4.33 2.98 1.67
CA ALA A 77 3.68 3.49 2.87
C ALA A 77 3.42 2.34 3.82
N ILE A 78 3.54 2.61 5.11
CA ILE A 78 3.26 1.63 6.17
C ILE A 78 2.00 2.06 6.90
N LEU A 79 1.03 1.17 6.98
CA LEU A 79 -0.18 1.38 7.78
C LEU A 79 0.05 0.84 9.19
N SER A 80 -0.14 1.67 10.19
CA SER A 80 0.08 1.23 11.57
C SER A 80 -0.74 2.01 12.58
N GLY A 81 -1.29 1.30 13.55
CA GLY A 81 -1.84 1.91 14.75
C GLY A 81 -0.79 2.11 15.83
N TYR A 82 0.44 1.70 15.56
CA TYR A 82 1.52 1.72 16.54
C TYR A 82 2.74 2.48 16.06
N ALA A 83 2.52 3.59 15.35
CA ALA A 83 3.60 4.33 14.71
C ALA A 83 4.67 4.78 15.70
N LEU A 84 4.27 5.10 16.95
CA LEU A 84 5.23 5.54 17.95
C LEU A 84 6.17 4.43 18.43
N GLN A 85 5.83 3.17 18.14
CA GLN A 85 6.67 2.03 18.49
C GLN A 85 7.65 1.65 17.39
N MET A 86 7.51 2.28 16.23
CA MET A 86 8.39 2.01 15.11
C MET A 86 9.70 2.75 15.25
N SER A 87 10.80 2.06 14.99
CA SER A 87 12.12 2.69 15.00
C SER A 87 12.19 3.70 13.85
N PRO A 88 12.61 4.94 14.10
CA PRO A 88 12.75 5.91 13.02
C PRO A 88 13.69 5.45 11.90
N GLU A 89 14.75 4.74 12.26
CA GLU A 89 15.69 4.25 11.25
C GLU A 89 15.05 3.25 10.31
N ARG A 90 14.22 2.34 10.86
CA ARG A 90 13.57 1.32 10.04
C ARG A 90 12.52 1.92 9.12
N SER A 91 11.82 2.96 9.57
CA SER A 91 10.72 3.54 8.83
C SER A 91 11.11 4.73 7.97
N ALA A 92 12.37 5.17 8.01
CA ALA A 92 12.79 6.43 7.40
C ALA A 92 12.57 6.51 5.90
N ARG A 93 12.54 5.37 5.20
CA ARG A 93 12.36 5.33 3.75
C ARG A 93 10.91 5.33 3.31
N HIS A 94 9.98 5.26 4.27
CA HIS A 94 8.57 5.02 3.97
C HIS A 94 7.70 6.07 4.62
N GLU A 95 6.55 6.35 3.99
CA GLU A 95 5.54 7.13 4.68
C GLU A 95 4.85 6.26 5.71
N ILE A 96 4.44 6.88 6.81
CA ILE A 96 3.69 6.18 7.84
C ILE A 96 2.27 6.74 7.85
N TRP A 97 1.31 5.87 7.60
CA TRP A 97 -0.11 6.23 7.61
C TRP A 97 -0.75 5.60 8.84
N MET A 98 -1.42 6.41 9.63
CA MET A 98 -2.00 5.96 10.90
C MET A 98 -3.31 5.25 10.70
N LYS A 99 -3.51 4.16 11.44
CA LYS A 99 -4.80 3.46 11.51
C LYS A 99 -5.60 4.02 12.68
N PRO A 100 -6.91 4.07 12.57
CA PRO A 100 -7.72 3.78 11.39
C PRO A 100 -7.61 4.90 10.37
N ILE A 101 -7.53 4.55 9.10
CA ILE A 101 -7.48 5.54 8.03
C ILE A 101 -8.85 5.63 7.36
N ARG A 102 -9.35 6.84 7.21
CA ARG A 102 -10.64 7.06 6.57
C ARG A 102 -10.50 6.97 5.05
N PRO A 103 -11.57 6.58 4.35
CA PRO A 103 -11.51 6.51 2.89
C PRO A 103 -11.00 7.78 2.22
N THR A 104 -11.46 8.95 2.68
CA THR A 104 -10.99 10.22 2.10
C THR A 104 -9.52 10.47 2.39
N GLU A 105 -9.06 10.08 3.57
CA GLU A 105 -7.66 10.22 3.94
C GLU A 105 -6.78 9.28 3.11
N LEU A 106 -7.26 8.07 2.87
CA LEU A 106 -6.54 7.10 2.06
C LEU A 106 -6.37 7.61 0.64
N ILE A 107 -7.44 8.08 0.02
CA ILE A 107 -7.39 8.60 -1.33
C ILE A 107 -6.45 9.80 -1.42
N ALA A 108 -6.55 10.72 -0.45
CA ALA A 108 -5.67 11.90 -0.44
C ALA A 108 -4.20 11.50 -0.32
N ALA A 109 -3.91 10.51 0.53
CA ALA A 109 -2.54 10.05 0.73
C ALA A 109 -1.99 9.40 -0.54
N VAL A 110 -2.81 8.59 -1.20
CA VAL A 110 -2.40 7.94 -2.45
C VAL A 110 -2.18 8.98 -3.55
N GLU A 111 -3.07 9.95 -3.66
CA GLU A 111 -2.91 11.02 -4.65
C GLU A 111 -1.65 11.84 -4.39
N ARG A 112 -1.31 12.07 -3.14
CA ARG A 112 -0.07 12.75 -2.80
C ARG A 112 1.15 11.96 -3.29
N CYS A 113 1.09 10.64 -3.20
CA CYS A 113 2.19 9.79 -3.63
C CYS A 113 2.26 9.65 -5.16
N LEU A 114 1.12 9.53 -5.82
CA LEU A 114 1.08 9.10 -7.21
C LEU A 114 0.45 10.12 -8.16
N GLY A 115 -0.17 11.17 -7.62
CA GLY A 115 -1.03 12.01 -8.40
C GLY A 115 -2.38 11.34 -8.62
N LYS A 116 -3.29 12.01 -9.28
CA LYS A 116 -4.62 11.47 -9.54
C LYS A 116 -4.52 10.36 -10.58
N PRO A 117 -5.36 9.34 -10.45
CA PRO A 117 -5.32 8.24 -11.41
C PRO A 117 -5.75 8.75 -12.78
N ARG A 118 -5.18 8.15 -13.81
CA ARG A 118 -5.62 8.43 -15.16
C ARG A 118 -6.96 7.79 -15.39
N THR A 119 -7.88 8.58 -15.90
CA THR A 119 -9.17 8.04 -16.28
C THR A 119 -9.29 8.11 -17.79
N PRO A 120 -9.65 7.02 -18.42
CA PRO A 120 -9.89 7.06 -19.85
C PRO A 120 -11.04 8.01 -20.09
N ALA A 121 -10.94 8.76 -21.11
CA ALA A 121 -12.00 9.57 -21.51
C ALA A 121 -12.37 10.57 -20.52
N ALA A 122 -11.59 10.84 -19.83
CA ALA A 122 -12.09 11.79 -19.08
C ALA A 122 -12.95 12.52 -19.92
N ASN A 123 -12.97 12.09 -20.13
CA ASN A 123 -13.78 12.27 -20.62
C ASN A 123 -14.16 12.69 -20.96
#